data_7c5dd198148791391378817454c76e12
#
_entry.id   7c5dd198148791391378817454c76e12
#
_cell.length_a   1.000
_cell.length_b   1.000
_cell.length_c   1.000
_cell.angle_alpha   90.00
_cell.angle_beta   90.00
_cell.angle_gamma   90.00
#
_symmetry.space_group_name_H-M   'P 1'
#
loop_
_entity.id
_entity.type
_entity.pdbx_description
1 polymer ?
#
loop_
_entity_poly.entity_id
_entity_poly.type
_entity_poly.pdbx_seq_one_letter_code
_entity_poly.pdbx_strand_id
1 'polypeptide(L)'
;MIKDLFKNFRQHLPIFSKQIVVRIITFTIGYILGVNFGPNSAEGVELDDATSTVQLNSNKTVTLTPEQVKRGKRLFLSSCSICHTGGITKTNPNVGLDTEALSLATPARNTIEGLVDYMKNPTTFDGLESIAEIHPSISSADIFPRMRTLT
;
A
#
# COMPACT_ATOMS: atom_id res chain seq x y z
N MET A 1 9.44 -22.70 47.87
CA MET A 1 8.91 -23.88 47.19
C MET A 1 9.44 -24.04 45.75
N ILE A 2 9.41 -23.06 44.84
CA ILE A 2 9.98 -23.17 43.48
C ILE A 2 11.52 -23.13 43.49
N LYS A 3 12.14 -22.33 44.34
CA LYS A 3 13.62 -22.21 44.46
C LYS A 3 14.31 -23.50 44.95
N ASP A 4 13.64 -24.31 45.76
CA ASP A 4 14.17 -25.54 46.30
C ASP A 4 14.13 -26.67 45.28
N LEU A 5 13.17 -26.66 44.38
CA LEU A 5 13.07 -27.60 43.26
C LEU A 5 14.26 -27.46 42.28
N PHE A 6 14.66 -26.25 41.99
CA PHE A 6 15.80 -25.97 41.11
C PHE A 6 17.16 -26.29 41.72
N LYS A 7 17.26 -26.23 43.06
CA LYS A 7 18.50 -26.52 43.76
C LYS A 7 18.80 -28.02 43.75
N ASN A 8 17.79 -28.86 43.92
CA ASN A 8 17.93 -30.33 43.88
C ASN A 8 18.18 -30.86 42.47
N PHE A 9 17.65 -30.23 41.44
CA PHE A 9 17.87 -30.66 40.05
C PHE A 9 19.31 -30.45 39.59
N ARG A 10 20.03 -29.49 40.20
CA ARG A 10 21.42 -29.13 39.83
C ARG A 10 22.48 -30.10 40.36
N GLN A 11 22.17 -30.90 41.38
CA GLN A 11 23.16 -31.75 42.06
C GLN A 11 23.30 -33.17 41.44
N HIS A 12 22.36 -33.63 40.63
CA HIS A 12 22.35 -35.00 40.12
C HIS A 12 22.65 -35.20 38.64
N LEU A 13 23.04 -34.15 37.92
CA LEU A 13 23.41 -34.27 36.50
C LEU A 13 24.94 -34.51 36.37
N PRO A 14 25.37 -35.69 35.87
CA PRO A 14 26.79 -35.92 35.62
C PRO A 14 27.34 -34.90 34.61
N ILE A 15 28.60 -34.54 34.74
CA ILE A 15 29.28 -33.49 33.95
C ILE A 15 29.07 -33.64 32.44
N PHE A 16 28.87 -34.87 31.99
CA PHE A 16 28.60 -35.20 30.58
C PHE A 16 27.23 -34.68 30.10
N SER A 17 26.26 -34.52 30.98
CA SER A 17 24.92 -34.02 30.60
C SER A 17 24.85 -32.52 30.46
N LYS A 18 25.74 -31.75 31.09
CA LYS A 18 25.74 -30.28 30.99
C LYS A 18 26.09 -29.78 29.59
N GLN A 19 27.03 -30.46 28.94
CA GLN A 19 27.39 -30.13 27.54
C GLN A 19 26.28 -30.50 26.55
N ILE A 20 25.55 -31.58 26.79
CA ILE A 20 24.43 -32.00 25.95
C ILE A 20 23.26 -31.04 26.11
N VAL A 21 22.92 -30.65 27.35
CA VAL A 21 21.84 -29.68 27.63
C VAL A 21 22.14 -28.32 26.99
N VAL A 22 23.38 -27.82 27.11
CA VAL A 22 23.77 -26.56 26.47
C VAL A 22 23.67 -26.64 24.95
N ARG A 23 24.12 -27.76 24.35
CA ARG A 23 24.01 -27.95 22.89
C ARG A 23 22.55 -28.07 22.42
N ILE A 24 21.68 -28.73 23.18
CA ILE A 24 20.25 -28.80 22.84
C ILE A 24 19.62 -27.44 22.94
N ILE A 25 19.91 -26.64 23.98
CA ILE A 25 19.37 -25.28 24.13
C ILE A 25 19.84 -24.36 23.00
N THR A 26 21.12 -24.43 22.62
CA THR A 26 21.64 -23.62 21.51
C THR A 26 21.04 -24.03 20.16
N PHE A 27 20.81 -25.34 19.94
CA PHE A 27 20.16 -25.83 18.73
C PHE A 27 18.68 -25.45 18.66
N THR A 28 17.95 -25.53 19.79
CA THR A 28 16.52 -25.13 19.81
C THR A 28 16.33 -23.63 19.66
N ILE A 29 17.19 -22.81 20.29
CA ILE A 29 17.14 -21.35 20.10
C ILE A 29 17.49 -20.98 18.66
N GLY A 30 18.51 -21.60 18.06
CA GLY A 30 18.87 -21.39 16.66
C GLY A 30 17.76 -21.79 15.69
N TYR A 31 17.05 -22.89 15.97
CA TYR A 31 15.92 -23.36 15.17
C TYR A 31 14.72 -22.41 15.27
N ILE A 32 14.36 -21.97 16.49
CA ILE A 32 13.25 -21.02 16.72
C ILE A 32 13.54 -19.67 16.05
N LEU A 33 14.78 -19.17 16.13
CA LEU A 33 15.17 -17.91 15.47
C LEU A 33 15.25 -18.08 13.94
N GLY A 34 15.70 -19.21 13.42
CA GLY A 34 15.81 -19.48 11.99
C GLY A 34 14.46 -19.64 11.29
N VAL A 35 13.45 -20.17 11.95
CA VAL A 35 12.11 -20.36 11.36
C VAL A 35 11.31 -19.06 11.30
N ASN A 36 11.62 -18.09 12.19
CA ASN A 36 10.91 -16.81 12.19
C ASN A 36 11.51 -15.74 11.25
N PHE A 37 12.70 -15.99 10.68
CA PHE A 37 13.33 -15.13 9.67
C PHE A 37 13.32 -15.74 8.27
N GLY A 38 12.30 -16.55 7.96
CA GLY A 38 12.01 -16.84 6.56
C GLY A 38 11.79 -15.51 5.82
N PRO A 39 12.30 -15.33 4.58
CA PRO A 39 11.92 -14.17 3.80
C PRO A 39 10.39 -14.19 3.72
N ASN A 40 9.74 -13.24 4.39
CA ASN A 40 8.36 -12.92 4.06
C ASN A 40 8.40 -12.53 2.59
N SER A 41 8.12 -13.50 1.73
CA SER A 41 7.71 -13.22 0.37
C SER A 41 6.54 -12.26 0.56
N ALA A 42 6.75 -10.97 0.28
CA ALA A 42 5.66 -10.04 0.13
C ALA A 42 4.78 -10.71 -0.93
N GLU A 43 3.65 -11.28 -0.52
CA GLU A 43 2.63 -11.74 -1.44
C GLU A 43 2.32 -10.53 -2.31
N GLY A 44 2.89 -10.53 -3.50
CA GLY A 44 2.52 -9.59 -4.53
C GLY A 44 1.04 -9.83 -4.71
N VAL A 45 0.21 -8.80 -4.48
CA VAL A 45 -1.20 -8.85 -4.84
C VAL A 45 -1.21 -9.29 -6.29
N GLU A 46 -1.62 -10.54 -6.52
CA GLU A 46 -1.83 -11.08 -7.86
C GLU A 46 -2.99 -10.25 -8.41
N LEU A 47 -2.67 -9.38 -9.35
CA LEU A 47 -3.67 -8.55 -10.03
C LEU A 47 -4.40 -9.49 -10.97
N ASP A 48 -5.61 -9.84 -10.60
CA ASP A 48 -6.57 -10.49 -11.48
C ASP A 48 -6.82 -9.59 -12.72
N ASP A 49 -6.97 -10.19 -13.89
CA ASP A 49 -7.29 -9.49 -15.14
C ASP A 49 -8.50 -8.56 -15.00
N ALA A 50 -9.47 -8.92 -14.15
CA ALA A 50 -10.64 -8.10 -13.84
C ALA A 50 -10.29 -6.79 -13.10
N THR A 51 -9.27 -6.79 -12.24
CA THR A 51 -8.85 -5.60 -11.48
C THR A 51 -7.86 -4.73 -12.26
N SER A 52 -7.22 -5.26 -13.28
CA SER A 52 -6.26 -4.54 -14.12
C SER A 52 -6.90 -3.87 -15.35
N THR A 53 -8.11 -4.29 -15.75
CA THR A 53 -8.82 -3.71 -16.90
C THR A 53 -9.66 -2.52 -16.44
N VAL A 54 -9.34 -1.35 -16.95
CA VAL A 54 -9.97 -0.07 -16.59
C VAL A 54 -10.47 0.67 -17.84
N GLN A 55 -11.45 1.55 -17.65
CA GLN A 55 -11.97 2.41 -18.71
C GLN A 55 -10.93 3.47 -19.07
N LEU A 56 -10.46 3.48 -20.32
CA LEU A 56 -9.62 4.56 -20.85
C LEU A 56 -10.47 5.83 -21.10
N ASN A 57 -11.58 5.65 -21.80
CA ASN A 57 -12.63 6.64 -22.06
C ASN A 57 -13.98 5.93 -22.21
N SER A 58 -15.04 6.64 -22.59
CA SER A 58 -16.39 6.09 -22.74
C SER A 58 -16.52 4.90 -23.71
N ASN A 59 -15.57 4.75 -24.65
CA ASN A 59 -15.65 3.77 -25.74
C ASN A 59 -14.55 2.70 -25.69
N LYS A 60 -13.57 2.86 -24.80
CA LYS A 60 -12.37 2.01 -24.81
C LYS A 60 -11.93 1.63 -23.39
N THR A 61 -11.60 0.36 -23.21
CA THR A 61 -10.90 -0.14 -22.03
C THR A 61 -9.41 -0.36 -22.31
N VAL A 62 -8.61 -0.42 -21.27
CA VAL A 62 -7.19 -0.75 -21.31
C VAL A 62 -6.85 -1.67 -20.14
N THR A 63 -5.99 -2.67 -20.39
CA THR A 63 -5.46 -3.52 -19.34
C THR A 63 -4.09 -2.99 -18.92
N LEU A 64 -3.96 -2.67 -17.64
CA LEU A 64 -2.71 -2.18 -17.05
C LEU A 64 -1.80 -3.35 -16.70
N THR A 65 -0.50 -3.19 -16.92
CA THR A 65 0.46 -4.17 -16.45
C THR A 65 0.66 -4.09 -14.92
N PRO A 66 1.08 -5.18 -14.26
CA PRO A 66 1.40 -5.15 -12.83
C PRO A 66 2.39 -4.04 -12.45
N GLU A 67 3.36 -3.74 -13.32
CA GLU A 67 4.35 -2.67 -13.12
C GLU A 67 3.70 -1.29 -13.16
N GLN A 68 2.75 -1.07 -14.08
CA GLN A 68 2.01 0.19 -14.17
C GLN A 68 1.16 0.41 -12.92
N VAL A 69 0.45 -0.62 -12.46
CA VAL A 69 -0.35 -0.55 -11.24
C VAL A 69 0.54 -0.30 -10.01
N LYS A 70 1.64 -1.04 -9.87
CA LYS A 70 2.61 -0.84 -8.79
C LYS A 70 3.22 0.57 -8.80
N ARG A 71 3.54 1.10 -9.98
CA ARG A 71 4.02 2.47 -10.13
C ARG A 71 2.95 3.48 -9.74
N GLY A 72 1.71 3.33 -10.25
CA GLY A 72 0.58 4.18 -9.92
C GLY A 72 0.30 4.22 -8.41
N LYS A 73 0.27 3.04 -7.76
CA LYS A 73 0.13 2.94 -6.30
C LYS A 73 1.21 3.73 -5.54
N ARG A 74 2.48 3.61 -5.95
CA ARG A 74 3.56 4.38 -5.30
C ARG A 74 3.41 5.88 -5.47
N LEU A 75 3.03 6.34 -6.68
CA LEU A 75 2.79 7.75 -6.95
C LEU A 75 1.61 8.29 -6.14
N PHE A 76 0.51 7.54 -6.09
CA PHE A 76 -0.65 7.89 -5.27
C PHE A 76 -0.29 8.00 -3.78
N LEU A 77 0.40 7.00 -3.24
CA LEU A 77 0.82 6.99 -1.83
C LEU A 77 1.77 8.13 -1.48
N SER A 78 2.65 8.53 -2.41
CA SER A 78 3.63 9.59 -2.15
C SER A 78 3.09 11.01 -2.35
N SER A 79 2.00 11.18 -3.11
CA SER A 79 1.55 12.51 -3.52
C SER A 79 0.09 12.81 -3.16
N CYS A 80 -0.77 11.79 -3.14
CA CYS A 80 -2.21 11.96 -3.03
C CYS A 80 -2.77 11.49 -1.68
N SER A 81 -2.18 10.45 -1.08
CA SER A 81 -2.73 9.78 0.10
C SER A 81 -2.80 10.66 1.35
N ILE A 82 -2.08 11.78 1.40
CA ILE A 82 -2.16 12.73 2.51
C ILE A 82 -3.58 13.31 2.67
N CYS A 83 -4.27 13.52 1.55
CA CYS A 83 -5.66 13.99 1.49
C CYS A 83 -6.66 12.88 1.14
N HIS A 84 -6.21 11.79 0.49
CA HIS A 84 -7.05 10.71 -0.03
C HIS A 84 -6.79 9.35 0.63
N THR A 85 -6.54 9.34 1.93
CA THR A 85 -6.31 8.10 2.69
C THR A 85 -7.57 7.22 2.68
N GLY A 86 -7.41 5.94 2.32
CA GLY A 86 -8.51 4.98 2.31
C GLY A 86 -9.55 5.20 1.20
N GLY A 87 -9.23 5.98 0.16
CA GLY A 87 -10.14 6.22 -0.97
C GLY A 87 -11.20 7.28 -0.69
N ILE A 88 -11.08 8.03 0.41
CA ILE A 88 -11.96 9.16 0.74
C ILE A 88 -11.22 10.50 0.57
N THR A 89 -11.97 11.58 0.43
CA THR A 89 -11.42 12.94 0.41
C THR A 89 -11.55 13.57 1.80
N LYS A 90 -10.43 13.88 2.47
CA LYS A 90 -10.45 14.45 3.84
C LYS A 90 -11.19 15.78 3.94
N THR A 91 -11.09 16.62 2.92
CA THR A 91 -11.76 17.93 2.86
C THR A 91 -13.25 17.81 2.56
N ASN A 92 -13.69 16.71 1.97
CA ASN A 92 -15.08 16.39 1.71
C ASN A 92 -15.30 14.87 1.79
N PRO A 93 -15.54 14.29 2.97
CA PRO A 93 -15.68 12.84 3.14
C PRO A 93 -16.85 12.20 2.36
N ASN A 94 -17.79 13.01 1.86
CA ASN A 94 -18.90 12.53 1.03
C ASN A 94 -18.49 12.26 -0.43
N VAL A 95 -17.28 12.65 -0.81
CA VAL A 95 -16.74 12.43 -2.17
C VAL A 95 -15.69 11.33 -2.10
N GLY A 96 -16.08 10.12 -2.51
CA GLY A 96 -15.21 8.95 -2.65
C GLY A 96 -14.37 9.00 -3.93
N LEU A 97 -13.36 8.12 -3.98
CA LEU A 97 -12.54 7.88 -5.18
C LEU A 97 -12.90 6.56 -5.88
N ASP A 98 -13.98 5.93 -5.48
CA ASP A 98 -14.48 4.76 -6.18
C ASP A 98 -15.11 5.16 -7.53
N THR A 99 -15.21 4.19 -8.43
CA THR A 99 -15.67 4.42 -9.80
C THR A 99 -17.09 4.99 -9.85
N GLU A 100 -17.97 4.58 -8.91
CA GLU A 100 -19.35 5.05 -8.85
C GLU A 100 -19.38 6.52 -8.44
N ALA A 101 -18.71 6.89 -7.34
CA ALA A 101 -18.62 8.28 -6.90
C ALA A 101 -18.00 9.19 -7.97
N LEU A 102 -16.94 8.72 -8.64
CA LEU A 102 -16.28 9.49 -9.71
C LEU A 102 -17.16 9.65 -10.96
N SER A 103 -18.09 8.72 -11.22
CA SER A 103 -19.02 8.83 -12.35
C SER A 103 -20.06 9.91 -12.17
N LEU A 104 -20.35 10.29 -10.92
CA LEU A 104 -21.34 11.34 -10.58
C LEU A 104 -20.78 12.77 -10.65
N ALA A 105 -19.47 12.90 -10.81
CA ALA A 105 -18.84 14.22 -10.99
C ALA A 105 -19.18 14.83 -12.34
N THR A 106 -19.09 16.16 -12.43
CA THR A 106 -19.28 16.89 -13.68
C THR A 106 -18.00 17.67 -14.02
N PRO A 107 -17.33 17.36 -15.15
CA PRO A 107 -17.52 16.16 -15.97
C PRO A 107 -17.18 14.87 -15.23
N ALA A 108 -17.68 13.72 -15.71
CA ALA A 108 -17.42 12.43 -15.10
C ALA A 108 -15.92 12.09 -15.06
N ARG A 109 -15.46 11.52 -13.93
CA ARG A 109 -14.04 11.29 -13.64
C ARG A 109 -13.71 9.79 -13.47
N ASN A 110 -14.60 8.91 -13.89
CA ASN A 110 -14.50 7.46 -13.76
C ASN A 110 -13.71 6.77 -14.88
N THR A 111 -13.03 7.52 -15.73
CA THR A 111 -12.15 7.01 -16.78
C THR A 111 -10.74 7.58 -16.61
N ILE A 112 -9.73 6.91 -17.20
CA ILE A 112 -8.34 7.41 -17.15
C ILE A 112 -8.27 8.82 -17.75
N GLU A 113 -8.86 9.04 -18.91
CA GLU A 113 -8.84 10.37 -19.59
C GLU A 113 -9.54 11.42 -18.73
N GLY A 114 -10.73 11.12 -18.18
CA GLY A 114 -11.45 12.04 -17.30
C GLY A 114 -10.69 12.37 -16.01
N LEU A 115 -10.02 11.39 -15.40
CA LEU A 115 -9.14 11.63 -14.25
C LEU A 115 -7.92 12.47 -14.60
N VAL A 116 -7.28 12.22 -15.74
CA VAL A 116 -6.12 13.00 -16.20
C VAL A 116 -6.52 14.45 -16.48
N ASP A 117 -7.66 14.67 -17.14
CA ASP A 117 -8.17 16.02 -17.40
C ASP A 117 -8.49 16.76 -16.10
N TYR A 118 -9.15 16.09 -15.15
CA TYR A 118 -9.37 16.65 -13.83
C TYR A 118 -8.06 17.01 -13.11
N MET A 119 -7.08 16.12 -13.10
CA MET A 119 -5.80 16.39 -12.46
C MET A 119 -5.02 17.52 -13.11
N LYS A 120 -5.23 17.80 -14.39
CA LYS A 120 -4.65 18.97 -15.08
C LYS A 120 -5.40 20.27 -14.74
N ASN A 121 -6.72 20.19 -14.65
CA ASN A 121 -7.61 21.32 -14.44
C ASN A 121 -8.62 21.00 -13.32
N PRO A 122 -8.18 20.98 -12.05
CA PRO A 122 -9.04 20.57 -10.94
C PRO A 122 -10.19 21.55 -10.71
N THR A 123 -11.41 21.00 -10.66
CA THR A 123 -12.66 21.74 -10.43
C THR A 123 -13.43 21.12 -9.27
N THR A 124 -14.41 21.84 -8.74
CA THR A 124 -15.42 21.31 -7.81
C THR A 124 -16.10 20.06 -8.37
N PHE A 125 -16.82 19.33 -7.54
CA PHE A 125 -17.47 18.07 -7.95
C PHE A 125 -18.53 18.29 -9.04
N ASP A 126 -19.21 19.43 -9.00
CA ASP A 126 -20.17 19.90 -10.01
C ASP A 126 -19.50 20.56 -11.24
N GLY A 127 -18.18 20.75 -11.23
CA GLY A 127 -17.43 21.34 -12.34
C GLY A 127 -17.50 22.84 -12.48
N LEU A 128 -18.16 23.54 -11.55
CA LEU A 128 -18.45 24.98 -11.72
C LEU A 128 -17.27 25.90 -11.39
N GLU A 129 -16.43 25.49 -10.43
CA GLU A 129 -15.35 26.34 -9.92
C GLU A 129 -14.01 25.63 -9.97
N SER A 130 -12.93 26.40 -10.19
CA SER A 130 -11.56 25.88 -10.05
C SER A 130 -11.21 25.72 -8.58
N ILE A 131 -10.59 24.60 -8.24
CA ILE A 131 -10.06 24.33 -6.90
C ILE A 131 -8.54 24.18 -6.89
N ALA A 132 -7.86 24.78 -7.88
CA ALA A 132 -6.41 24.65 -8.06
C ALA A 132 -5.60 25.14 -6.84
N GLU A 133 -6.15 25.99 -5.99
CA GLU A 133 -5.52 26.46 -4.75
C GLU A 133 -5.41 25.35 -3.69
N ILE A 134 -6.39 24.45 -3.63
CA ILE A 134 -6.44 23.35 -2.64
C ILE A 134 -6.13 21.99 -3.24
N HIS A 135 -6.32 21.84 -4.56
CA HIS A 135 -5.98 20.64 -5.32
C HIS A 135 -5.05 21.02 -6.48
N PRO A 136 -3.73 21.07 -6.25
CA PRO A 136 -2.79 21.53 -7.26
C PRO A 136 -2.84 20.68 -8.54
N SER A 137 -2.72 21.32 -9.70
CA SER A 137 -2.61 20.62 -10.98
C SER A 137 -1.35 19.76 -11.03
N ILE A 138 -1.43 18.55 -11.63
CA ILE A 138 -0.25 17.72 -11.92
C ILE A 138 0.73 18.39 -12.88
N SER A 139 0.30 19.40 -13.62
CA SER A 139 1.17 20.25 -14.45
C SER A 139 2.03 21.20 -13.63
N SER A 140 1.73 21.38 -12.33
CA SER A 140 2.53 22.22 -11.44
C SER A 140 3.87 21.58 -11.15
N ALA A 141 4.92 22.23 -11.64
CA ALA A 141 6.30 21.73 -11.59
C ALA A 141 6.83 21.50 -10.17
N ASP A 142 6.36 22.31 -9.23
CA ASP A 142 6.92 22.36 -7.87
C ASP A 142 6.27 21.35 -6.94
N ILE A 143 5.05 20.91 -7.23
CA ILE A 143 4.25 20.06 -6.35
C ILE A 143 4.32 18.60 -6.75
N PHE A 144 4.36 18.31 -8.07
CA PHE A 144 4.42 16.93 -8.59
C PHE A 144 5.62 16.66 -9.51
N PRO A 145 6.87 16.86 -9.04
CA PRO A 145 8.04 16.71 -9.91
C PRO A 145 8.20 15.31 -10.52
N ARG A 146 7.61 14.28 -9.87
CA ARG A 146 7.67 12.89 -10.33
C ARG A 146 6.55 12.49 -11.30
N MET A 147 5.50 13.32 -11.45
CA MET A 147 4.39 13.01 -12.35
C MET A 147 4.61 13.54 -13.77
N ARG A 148 5.52 14.50 -13.97
CA ARG A 148 5.86 15.06 -15.30
C ARG A 148 6.31 14.03 -16.35
N THR A 149 6.77 12.87 -15.93
CA THR A 149 7.19 11.80 -16.85
C THR A 149 6.04 10.89 -17.31
N LEU A 150 4.78 11.23 -16.99
CA LEU A 150 3.60 10.46 -17.38
C LEU A 150 2.81 11.12 -18.51
N THR A 151 3.19 12.33 -18.92
CA THR A 151 2.66 13.06 -20.08
C THR A 151 3.60 12.92 -21.26
#